data_f6743f0617aac7d83a404a692bfafbf9
#
_entry.id   f6743f0617aac7d83a404a692bfafbf9
#
_cell.length_a   1.000
_cell.length_b   1.000
_cell.length_c   1.000
_cell.angle_alpha   90.00
_cell.angle_beta   90.00
_cell.angle_gamma   90.00
#
_symmetry.space_group_name_H-M   'P 1'
#
loop_
_entity.id
_entity.type
_entity.pdbx_description
1 polymer ?
#
loop_
_entity_poly.entity_id
_entity_poly.type
_entity_poly.pdbx_seq_one_letter_code
_entity_poly.pdbx_strand_id
1 'polypeptide(L)'
;MVVIAILLVVQILYFAWAGPVLAQESFYKGKTVRLIVGTEPGGGFDTYSRAIARHMSRYIPGAPTIVVENMPGAAHLISANYLYKIAKPDGLTIGNFTGTLLLGQVLGRTGVEFDARKFEYIGAPSRDISTCALAKRSGIGSLQQWIGAKNVIKIGGIGPGDFTYENPKILEFALGLPVQVVAGYKGTAPIRLAVEGGEVDGVCMDWNSIKATWRKALDSGDVKVIVQITPRIHPEMSDVPLASDFAKTAEGKKLIQVGIYDRGTIFRPYLLPPGVPRERAQTLRVAFTETLKDAEFLSDAKKSNLVIDAVPANEL
;
A
#
# COMPACT_ATOMS: atom_id res chain seq x y z
N MET A 1 60.69 -30.45 -27.49
CA MET A 1 60.35 -29.09 -28.01
C MET A 1 58.99 -28.97 -28.64
N VAL A 2 58.54 -29.93 -29.46
CA VAL A 2 57.23 -29.86 -30.18
C VAL A 2 56.02 -29.84 -29.19
N VAL A 3 56.02 -30.61 -28.11
CA VAL A 3 54.93 -30.70 -27.12
C VAL A 3 54.74 -29.38 -26.34
N ILE A 4 55.78 -28.65 -26.03
CA ILE A 4 55.73 -27.36 -25.34
C ILE A 4 55.16 -26.27 -26.27
N ALA A 5 55.49 -26.33 -27.54
CA ALA A 5 54.91 -25.39 -28.53
C ALA A 5 53.40 -25.58 -28.76
N ILE A 6 52.91 -26.84 -28.72
CA ILE A 6 51.46 -27.14 -28.84
C ILE A 6 50.68 -26.67 -27.61
N LEU A 7 51.24 -26.84 -26.40
CA LEU A 7 50.61 -26.35 -25.18
C LEU A 7 50.50 -24.81 -25.11
N LEU A 8 51.53 -24.11 -25.60
CA LEU A 8 51.45 -22.63 -25.68
C LEU A 8 50.45 -22.13 -26.73
N VAL A 9 50.30 -22.78 -27.84
CA VAL A 9 49.33 -22.43 -28.87
C VAL A 9 47.89 -22.67 -28.41
N VAL A 10 47.64 -23.75 -27.64
CA VAL A 10 46.34 -24.05 -27.02
C VAL A 10 45.98 -23.01 -25.97
N GLN A 11 46.93 -22.57 -25.13
CA GLN A 11 46.67 -21.51 -24.17
C GLN A 11 46.38 -20.15 -24.80
N ILE A 12 47.05 -19.82 -25.89
CA ILE A 12 46.78 -18.56 -26.64
C ILE A 12 45.40 -18.60 -27.32
N LEU A 13 44.94 -19.74 -27.83
CA LEU A 13 43.62 -19.92 -28.42
C LEU A 13 42.50 -19.83 -27.37
N TYR A 14 42.73 -20.28 -26.11
CA TYR A 14 41.77 -20.12 -25.03
C TYR A 14 41.60 -18.65 -24.58
N PHE A 15 42.69 -17.85 -24.60
CA PHE A 15 42.63 -16.43 -24.24
C PHE A 15 42.04 -15.56 -25.34
N ALA A 16 42.11 -15.97 -26.60
CA ALA A 16 41.56 -15.22 -27.75
C ALA A 16 40.03 -15.33 -27.84
N TRP A 17 39.39 -16.30 -27.14
CA TRP A 17 37.92 -16.44 -27.07
C TRP A 17 37.26 -15.72 -25.89
N ALA A 18 38.02 -15.15 -24.99
CA ALA A 18 37.50 -14.20 -24.03
C ALA A 18 37.33 -12.83 -24.75
N GLY A 19 36.40 -12.78 -25.69
CA GLY A 19 35.95 -11.50 -26.24
C GLY A 19 35.51 -10.57 -25.08
N PRO A 20 35.63 -9.24 -25.23
CA PRO A 20 35.18 -8.33 -24.22
C PRO A 20 33.68 -8.66 -23.96
N VAL A 21 33.38 -9.12 -22.77
CA VAL A 21 32.01 -9.10 -22.27
C VAL A 21 31.65 -7.62 -22.24
N LEU A 22 31.12 -7.11 -23.36
CA LEU A 22 30.51 -5.80 -23.41
C LEU A 22 29.41 -5.87 -22.34
N ALA A 23 29.67 -5.22 -21.19
CA ALA A 23 28.67 -5.08 -20.15
C ALA A 23 27.45 -4.46 -20.84
N GLN A 24 26.43 -5.26 -21.09
CA GLN A 24 25.20 -4.80 -21.71
C GLN A 24 24.71 -3.63 -20.88
N GLU A 25 24.64 -2.45 -21.51
CA GLU A 25 24.20 -1.26 -20.77
C GLU A 25 22.87 -1.57 -20.10
N SER A 26 22.80 -1.29 -18.80
CA SER A 26 21.61 -1.54 -18.01
C SER A 26 20.41 -0.82 -18.66
N PHE A 27 19.33 -1.56 -18.90
CA PHE A 27 18.09 -1.02 -19.48
C PHE A 27 17.62 0.27 -18.81
N TYR A 28 17.84 0.40 -17.49
CA TYR A 28 17.37 1.54 -16.72
C TYR A 28 18.30 2.76 -16.73
N LYS A 29 19.52 2.66 -17.26
CA LYS A 29 20.48 3.78 -17.31
C LYS A 29 19.90 4.97 -18.07
N GLY A 30 19.87 6.13 -17.42
CA GLY A 30 19.33 7.38 -17.99
C GLY A 30 17.81 7.40 -18.17
N LYS A 31 17.08 6.41 -17.65
CA LYS A 31 15.61 6.37 -17.74
C LYS A 31 14.94 6.91 -16.50
N THR A 32 13.66 7.18 -16.62
CA THR A 32 12.78 7.55 -15.50
C THR A 32 11.77 6.43 -15.29
N VAL A 33 11.66 5.97 -14.05
CA VAL A 33 10.61 5.07 -13.59
C VAL A 33 9.51 5.91 -12.96
N ARG A 34 8.28 5.77 -13.44
CA ARG A 34 7.10 6.44 -12.90
C ARG A 34 6.47 5.56 -11.82
N LEU A 35 6.24 6.10 -10.63
CA LEU A 35 5.52 5.44 -9.55
C LEU A 35 4.15 6.11 -9.40
N ILE A 36 3.12 5.49 -9.94
CA ILE A 36 1.74 5.99 -9.93
C ILE A 36 1.07 5.64 -8.60
N VAL A 37 0.61 6.66 -7.88
CA VAL A 37 -0.09 6.51 -6.59
C VAL A 37 -1.57 6.88 -6.75
N GLY A 38 -2.47 5.97 -6.40
CA GLY A 38 -3.92 6.10 -6.63
C GLY A 38 -4.65 7.11 -5.73
N THR A 39 -3.94 7.94 -4.96
CA THR A 39 -4.50 8.96 -4.06
C THR A 39 -3.86 10.32 -4.28
N GLU A 40 -4.46 11.38 -3.73
CA GLU A 40 -3.81 12.67 -3.60
C GLU A 40 -2.57 12.60 -2.68
N PRO A 41 -1.64 13.58 -2.80
CA PRO A 41 -0.44 13.66 -1.96
C PRO A 41 -0.76 13.76 -0.46
N GLY A 42 0.20 13.33 0.38
CA GLY A 42 0.18 13.51 1.84
C GLY A 42 -0.62 12.46 2.62
N GLY A 43 -1.20 11.47 1.97
CA GLY A 43 -1.76 10.28 2.62
C GLY A 43 -0.73 9.16 2.78
N GLY A 44 -1.11 8.06 3.47
CA GLY A 44 -0.20 6.94 3.73
C GLY A 44 0.37 6.33 2.44
N PHE A 45 -0.42 6.12 1.39
CA PHE A 45 0.06 5.60 0.10
C PHE A 45 1.15 6.49 -0.51
N ASP A 46 0.95 7.79 -0.52
CA ASP A 46 1.90 8.76 -1.06
C ASP A 46 3.18 8.83 -0.22
N THR A 47 3.05 8.87 1.12
CA THR A 47 4.19 8.96 2.04
C THR A 47 5.12 7.75 1.91
N TYR A 48 4.58 6.53 1.90
CA TYR A 48 5.36 5.30 1.66
C TYR A 48 6.01 5.31 0.28
N SER A 49 5.27 5.68 -0.76
CA SER A 49 5.79 5.70 -2.13
C SER A 49 6.95 6.67 -2.31
N ARG A 50 6.86 7.87 -1.71
CA ARG A 50 7.96 8.84 -1.75
C ARG A 50 9.18 8.37 -0.96
N ALA A 51 8.99 7.73 0.19
CA ALA A 51 10.09 7.17 0.96
C ALA A 51 10.81 6.08 0.14
N ILE A 52 10.07 5.13 -0.44
CA ILE A 52 10.62 4.06 -1.27
C ILE A 52 11.32 4.63 -2.51
N ALA A 53 10.72 5.59 -3.22
CA ALA A 53 11.29 6.18 -4.42
C ALA A 53 12.65 6.84 -4.19
N ARG A 54 12.86 7.50 -3.02
CA ARG A 54 14.15 8.13 -2.67
C ARG A 54 15.30 7.12 -2.53
N HIS A 55 15.01 5.89 -2.13
CA HIS A 55 16.03 4.90 -1.82
C HIS A 55 16.14 3.78 -2.86
N MET A 56 15.06 3.41 -3.54
CA MET A 56 14.99 2.25 -4.42
C MET A 56 15.87 2.36 -5.68
N SER A 57 16.08 3.58 -6.18
CA SER A 57 16.88 3.83 -7.39
C SER A 57 18.26 3.18 -7.33
N ARG A 58 18.93 3.23 -6.16
CA ARG A 58 20.28 2.69 -5.96
C ARG A 58 20.40 1.17 -6.14
N TYR A 59 19.28 0.46 -6.00
CA TYR A 59 19.21 -1.00 -6.15
C TYR A 59 18.75 -1.44 -7.55
N ILE A 60 18.44 -0.49 -8.42
CA ILE A 60 18.12 -0.79 -9.82
C ILE A 60 19.38 -0.57 -10.65
N PRO A 61 19.89 -1.59 -11.40
CA PRO A 61 21.03 -1.42 -12.28
C PRO A 61 20.84 -0.23 -13.23
N GLY A 62 21.79 0.69 -13.25
CA GLY A 62 21.69 1.95 -14.02
C GLY A 62 21.08 3.12 -13.25
N ALA A 63 20.66 2.93 -11.99
CA ALA A 63 20.18 3.95 -11.06
C ALA A 63 19.21 4.98 -11.70
N PRO A 64 18.04 4.56 -12.23
CA PRO A 64 17.09 5.46 -12.87
C PRO A 64 16.52 6.47 -11.90
N THR A 65 16.08 7.61 -12.39
CA THR A 65 15.25 8.52 -11.59
C THR A 65 13.89 7.88 -11.34
N ILE A 66 13.40 7.88 -10.07
CA ILE A 66 12.04 7.44 -9.75
C ILE A 66 11.19 8.66 -9.41
N VAL A 67 10.13 8.89 -10.20
CA VAL A 67 9.20 10.02 -10.04
C VAL A 67 7.86 9.50 -9.52
N VAL A 68 7.40 10.05 -8.39
CA VAL A 68 6.08 9.73 -7.81
C VAL A 68 5.04 10.66 -8.42
N GLU A 69 4.02 10.07 -9.04
CA GLU A 69 2.90 10.77 -9.67
C GLU A 69 1.58 10.34 -9.01
N ASN A 70 0.80 11.30 -8.56
CA ASN A 70 -0.49 11.03 -7.95
C ASN A 70 -1.59 11.01 -9.03
N MET A 71 -2.35 9.93 -9.08
CA MET A 71 -3.47 9.73 -10.02
C MET A 71 -4.73 9.28 -9.25
N PRO A 72 -5.34 10.20 -8.48
CA PRO A 72 -6.53 9.90 -7.70
C PRO A 72 -7.78 9.76 -8.58
N GLY A 73 -8.81 9.12 -8.03
CA GLY A 73 -10.14 9.09 -8.61
C GLY A 73 -10.80 7.71 -8.58
N ALA A 74 -12.13 7.71 -8.50
CA ALA A 74 -12.98 6.53 -8.40
C ALA A 74 -12.48 5.49 -7.39
N ALA A 75 -12.02 5.92 -6.21
CA ALA A 75 -11.44 5.07 -5.16
C ALA A 75 -10.29 4.19 -5.72
N HIS A 76 -9.25 4.81 -6.27
CA HIS A 76 -8.07 4.23 -6.94
C HIS A 76 -8.34 3.53 -8.29
N LEU A 77 -9.59 3.41 -8.73
CA LEU A 77 -9.92 2.64 -9.93
C LEU A 77 -9.30 3.24 -11.20
N ILE A 78 -9.18 4.58 -11.26
CA ILE A 78 -8.52 5.27 -12.39
C ILE A 78 -7.07 4.81 -12.51
N SER A 79 -6.29 4.84 -11.44
CA SER A 79 -4.88 4.43 -11.46
C SER A 79 -4.70 2.94 -11.75
N ALA A 80 -5.58 2.08 -11.22
CA ALA A 80 -5.54 0.64 -11.47
C ALA A 80 -5.84 0.30 -12.94
N ASN A 81 -6.90 0.88 -13.52
CA ASN A 81 -7.23 0.70 -14.94
C ASN A 81 -6.15 1.30 -15.85
N TYR A 82 -5.59 2.47 -15.49
CA TYR A 82 -4.46 3.07 -16.20
C TYR A 82 -3.27 2.12 -16.24
N LEU A 83 -2.87 1.57 -15.08
CA LEU A 83 -1.75 0.63 -15.01
C LEU A 83 -1.98 -0.61 -15.87
N TYR A 84 -3.21 -1.13 -15.86
CA TYR A 84 -3.54 -2.36 -16.57
C TYR A 84 -3.65 -2.19 -18.09
N LYS A 85 -4.28 -1.09 -18.55
CA LYS A 85 -4.65 -0.91 -19.97
C LYS A 85 -3.74 0.03 -20.75
N ILE A 86 -3.20 1.05 -20.08
CA ILE A 86 -2.56 2.20 -20.74
C ILE A 86 -1.05 2.19 -20.52
N ALA A 87 -0.56 1.83 -19.32
CA ALA A 87 0.85 1.81 -19.03
C ALA A 87 1.57 0.77 -19.91
N LYS A 88 2.70 1.18 -20.53
CA LYS A 88 3.50 0.27 -21.35
C LYS A 88 4.10 -0.85 -20.48
N PRO A 89 4.10 -2.10 -20.94
CA PRO A 89 4.67 -3.22 -20.19
C PRO A 89 6.20 -3.29 -20.36
N ASP A 90 6.88 -2.15 -20.18
CA ASP A 90 8.32 -2.02 -20.37
C ASP A 90 9.13 -2.01 -19.06
N GLY A 91 8.43 -2.05 -17.90
CA GLY A 91 9.06 -1.99 -16.58
C GLY A 91 9.40 -0.57 -16.11
N LEU A 92 8.94 0.48 -16.80
CA LEU A 92 9.16 1.88 -16.41
C LEU A 92 7.96 2.50 -15.68
N THR A 93 6.88 1.75 -15.44
CA THR A 93 5.73 2.23 -14.69
C THR A 93 5.39 1.24 -13.58
N ILE A 94 5.38 1.73 -12.34
CA ILE A 94 4.96 0.99 -11.14
C ILE A 94 3.64 1.62 -10.67
N GLY A 95 2.66 0.82 -10.27
CA GLY A 95 1.43 1.28 -9.63
C GLY A 95 1.43 0.98 -8.15
N ASN A 96 0.83 1.87 -7.36
CA ASN A 96 0.51 1.66 -5.96
C ASN A 96 -0.92 2.16 -5.69
N PHE A 97 -1.83 1.24 -5.44
CA PHE A 97 -3.23 1.50 -5.15
C PHE A 97 -3.77 0.48 -4.15
N THR A 98 -4.95 0.72 -3.59
CA THR A 98 -5.51 -0.18 -2.57
C THR A 98 -5.80 -1.57 -3.11
N GLY A 99 -5.31 -2.59 -2.41
CA GLY A 99 -5.63 -4.00 -2.71
C GLY A 99 -7.11 -4.36 -2.51
N THR A 100 -7.89 -3.51 -1.83
CA THR A 100 -9.34 -3.67 -1.71
C THR A 100 -10.04 -3.69 -3.07
N LEU A 101 -9.47 -3.02 -4.08
CA LEU A 101 -9.98 -3.07 -5.46
C LEU A 101 -9.97 -4.47 -6.06
N LEU A 102 -9.03 -5.32 -5.66
CA LEU A 102 -8.92 -6.69 -6.18
C LEU A 102 -10.14 -7.52 -5.80
N LEU A 103 -10.68 -7.29 -4.60
CA LEU A 103 -11.96 -7.88 -4.18
C LEU A 103 -13.13 -7.34 -5.03
N GLY A 104 -13.07 -6.08 -5.45
CA GLY A 104 -14.06 -5.48 -6.34
C GLY A 104 -14.22 -6.24 -7.66
N GLN A 105 -13.14 -6.80 -8.21
CA GLN A 105 -13.21 -7.67 -9.40
C GLN A 105 -14.03 -8.93 -9.12
N VAL A 106 -13.77 -9.60 -7.99
CA VAL A 106 -14.49 -10.84 -7.60
C VAL A 106 -15.98 -10.55 -7.40
N LEU A 107 -16.31 -9.38 -6.85
CA LEU A 107 -17.70 -8.94 -6.61
C LEU A 107 -18.38 -8.33 -7.85
N GLY A 108 -17.72 -8.34 -9.02
CA GLY A 108 -18.29 -7.79 -10.26
C GLY A 108 -18.53 -6.27 -10.23
N ARG A 109 -17.68 -5.53 -9.50
CA ARG A 109 -17.83 -4.06 -9.39
C ARG A 109 -17.72 -3.38 -10.75
N THR A 110 -18.70 -2.54 -11.06
CA THR A 110 -18.71 -1.74 -12.29
C THR A 110 -17.48 -0.84 -12.39
N GLY A 111 -16.90 -0.76 -13.59
CA GLY A 111 -15.73 0.05 -13.90
C GLY A 111 -14.39 -0.63 -13.61
N VAL A 112 -14.38 -1.85 -13.05
CA VAL A 112 -13.16 -2.67 -12.97
C VAL A 112 -12.84 -3.19 -14.37
N GLU A 113 -11.70 -2.76 -14.92
CA GLU A 113 -11.29 -3.08 -16.29
C GLU A 113 -9.96 -3.84 -16.31
N PHE A 114 -9.55 -4.40 -15.18
CA PHE A 114 -8.34 -5.19 -15.00
C PHE A 114 -8.66 -6.63 -14.55
N ASP A 115 -7.71 -7.54 -14.79
CA ASP A 115 -7.64 -8.84 -14.13
C ASP A 115 -6.48 -8.81 -13.14
N ALA A 116 -6.79 -8.83 -11.84
CA ALA A 116 -5.81 -8.75 -10.76
C ALA A 116 -4.73 -9.83 -10.84
N ARG A 117 -5.05 -11.01 -11.37
CA ARG A 117 -4.13 -12.15 -11.53
C ARG A 117 -3.08 -11.93 -12.61
N LYS A 118 -3.24 -10.90 -13.45
CA LYS A 118 -2.35 -10.60 -14.57
C LYS A 118 -1.34 -9.51 -14.28
N PHE A 119 -1.52 -8.77 -13.19
CA PHE A 119 -0.49 -7.83 -12.74
C PHE A 119 0.79 -8.58 -12.33
N GLU A 120 1.93 -7.94 -12.53
CA GLU A 120 3.20 -8.41 -11.99
C GLU A 120 3.44 -7.75 -10.62
N TYR A 121 3.21 -8.49 -9.54
CA TYR A 121 3.40 -8.00 -8.18
C TYR A 121 4.88 -7.83 -7.85
N ILE A 122 5.24 -6.70 -7.21
CA ILE A 122 6.60 -6.39 -6.76
C ILE A 122 6.74 -6.74 -5.27
N GLY A 123 5.77 -6.36 -4.45
CA GLY A 123 5.74 -6.54 -3.00
C GLY A 123 4.86 -5.49 -2.33
N ALA A 124 4.77 -5.53 -1.01
CA ALA A 124 4.18 -4.46 -0.21
C ALA A 124 5.09 -4.10 0.98
N PRO A 125 5.15 -2.81 1.40
CA PRO A 125 6.04 -2.38 2.47
C PRO A 125 5.50 -2.71 3.86
N SER A 126 4.19 -2.94 3.99
CA SER A 126 3.52 -3.26 5.27
C SER A 126 2.20 -3.96 5.05
N ARG A 127 1.77 -4.72 6.06
CA ARG A 127 0.41 -5.25 6.18
C ARG A 127 -0.54 -4.17 6.69
N ASP A 128 -1.84 -4.34 6.45
CA ASP A 128 -2.88 -3.46 7.00
C ASP A 128 -3.05 -3.69 8.52
N ILE A 129 -3.16 -2.60 9.25
CA ILE A 129 -3.58 -2.58 10.64
C ILE A 129 -4.78 -1.63 10.71
N SER A 130 -5.93 -2.12 10.28
CA SER A 130 -7.15 -1.33 10.17
C SER A 130 -7.64 -0.86 11.55
N THR A 131 -8.00 0.42 11.62
CA THR A 131 -8.55 1.07 12.82
C THR A 131 -9.63 2.07 12.44
N CYS A 132 -10.46 2.49 13.39
CA CYS A 132 -11.25 3.71 13.25
C CYS A 132 -10.85 4.71 14.33
N ALA A 133 -10.56 5.93 13.91
CA ALA A 133 -10.19 7.05 14.75
C ALA A 133 -11.25 8.16 14.65
N LEU A 134 -11.67 8.68 15.81
CA LEU A 134 -12.67 9.75 15.92
C LEU A 134 -12.07 10.99 16.55
N ALA A 135 -12.53 12.15 16.11
CA ALA A 135 -12.19 13.42 16.73
C ALA A 135 -12.83 13.52 18.14
N LYS A 136 -12.10 14.10 19.09
CA LYS A 136 -12.58 14.36 20.46
C LYS A 136 -13.92 15.10 20.49
N ARG A 137 -14.13 16.02 19.55
CA ARG A 137 -15.39 16.79 19.43
C ARG A 137 -16.61 15.94 19.06
N SER A 138 -16.45 14.71 18.54
CA SER A 138 -17.56 13.78 18.30
C SER A 138 -18.27 13.37 19.60
N GLY A 139 -17.63 13.59 20.76
CA GLY A 139 -18.12 13.14 22.06
C GLY A 139 -18.00 11.64 22.30
N ILE A 140 -17.44 10.89 21.35
CA ILE A 140 -17.27 9.43 21.42
C ILE A 140 -15.84 9.10 21.87
N GLY A 141 -15.71 8.54 23.06
CA GLY A 141 -14.41 8.16 23.65
C GLY A 141 -14.13 6.66 23.70
N SER A 142 -15.13 5.82 23.38
CA SER A 142 -14.99 4.35 23.35
C SER A 142 -15.92 3.69 22.34
N LEU A 143 -15.63 2.41 21.98
CA LEU A 143 -16.47 1.64 21.07
C LEU A 143 -17.90 1.43 21.64
N GLN A 144 -18.02 1.20 22.96
CA GLN A 144 -19.32 1.06 23.62
C GLN A 144 -20.15 2.33 23.50
N GLN A 145 -19.52 3.52 23.66
CA GLN A 145 -20.22 4.79 23.45
C GLN A 145 -20.65 4.96 21.99
N TRP A 146 -19.83 4.52 21.04
CA TRP A 146 -20.19 4.58 19.62
C TRP A 146 -21.38 3.66 19.29
N ILE A 147 -21.35 2.39 19.77
CA ILE A 147 -22.47 1.45 19.61
C ILE A 147 -23.78 2.01 20.18
N GLY A 148 -23.70 2.67 21.34
CA GLY A 148 -24.87 3.26 22.03
C GLY A 148 -25.20 4.69 21.60
N ALA A 149 -24.52 5.27 20.63
CA ALA A 149 -24.75 6.66 20.24
C ALA A 149 -26.13 6.83 19.59
N LYS A 150 -26.83 7.88 20.00
CA LYS A 150 -28.15 8.24 19.45
C LYS A 150 -28.01 8.96 18.10
N ASN A 151 -26.94 9.70 17.94
CA ASN A 151 -26.65 10.43 16.71
C ASN A 151 -25.79 9.59 15.78
N VAL A 152 -25.99 9.74 14.49
CA VAL A 152 -25.17 9.14 13.46
C VAL A 152 -23.80 9.81 13.45
N ILE A 153 -22.73 9.02 13.45
CA ILE A 153 -21.35 9.47 13.37
C ILE A 153 -20.91 9.51 11.90
N LYS A 154 -20.47 10.67 11.46
CA LYS A 154 -20.00 10.88 10.09
C LYS A 154 -18.56 10.43 9.92
N ILE A 155 -18.33 9.47 9.07
CA ILE A 155 -17.00 8.92 8.77
C ILE A 155 -16.61 9.31 7.35
N GLY A 156 -15.44 9.97 7.21
CA GLY A 156 -14.91 10.33 5.90
C GLY A 156 -14.40 9.10 5.13
N GLY A 157 -14.74 9.00 3.85
CA GLY A 157 -14.35 7.90 2.97
C GLY A 157 -13.98 8.35 1.57
N ILE A 158 -13.09 7.62 0.91
CA ILE A 158 -12.71 7.88 -0.48
C ILE A 158 -13.88 7.48 -1.41
N GLY A 159 -14.40 6.29 -1.22
CA GLY A 159 -15.57 5.80 -1.98
C GLY A 159 -15.66 4.29 -2.00
N PRO A 160 -16.75 3.74 -2.56
CA PRO A 160 -16.93 2.29 -2.67
C PRO A 160 -15.71 1.60 -3.29
N GLY A 161 -15.27 0.51 -2.70
CA GLY A 161 -14.06 -0.25 -3.08
C GLY A 161 -12.77 0.23 -2.43
N ASP A 162 -12.80 1.30 -1.65
CA ASP A 162 -11.68 1.69 -0.80
C ASP A 162 -11.96 1.33 0.67
N PHE A 163 -10.91 0.96 1.40
CA PHE A 163 -11.00 0.54 2.81
C PHE A 163 -11.60 1.61 3.73
N THR A 164 -11.41 2.90 3.44
CA THR A 164 -11.99 4.00 4.23
C THR A 164 -13.51 4.07 4.10
N TYR A 165 -14.07 3.48 3.06
CA TYR A 165 -15.51 3.34 2.84
C TYR A 165 -16.02 1.97 3.31
N GLU A 166 -15.33 0.88 2.93
CA GLU A 166 -15.80 -0.48 3.18
C GLU A 166 -15.72 -0.86 4.67
N ASN A 167 -14.64 -0.48 5.37
CA ASN A 167 -14.49 -0.84 6.78
C ASN A 167 -15.62 -0.29 7.65
N PRO A 168 -15.98 1.01 7.63
CA PRO A 168 -17.11 1.51 8.42
C PRO A 168 -18.43 0.88 8.03
N LYS A 169 -18.67 0.53 6.74
CA LYS A 169 -19.88 -0.16 6.30
C LYS A 169 -19.95 -1.60 6.83
N ILE A 170 -18.82 -2.30 6.87
CA ILE A 170 -18.73 -3.63 7.48
C ILE A 170 -19.01 -3.54 9.00
N LEU A 171 -18.46 -2.54 9.68
CA LEU A 171 -18.70 -2.34 11.11
C LEU A 171 -20.14 -1.91 11.41
N GLU A 172 -20.78 -1.10 10.55
CA GLU A 172 -22.20 -0.79 10.64
C GLU A 172 -23.05 -2.07 10.68
N PHE A 173 -22.80 -2.98 9.75
CA PHE A 173 -23.51 -4.26 9.69
C PHE A 173 -23.16 -5.18 10.86
N ALA A 174 -21.86 -5.39 11.13
CA ALA A 174 -21.41 -6.39 12.09
C ALA A 174 -21.65 -6.00 13.57
N LEU A 175 -21.52 -4.72 13.89
CA LEU A 175 -21.62 -4.19 15.24
C LEU A 175 -22.91 -3.39 15.48
N GLY A 176 -23.58 -2.96 14.40
CA GLY A 176 -24.73 -2.05 14.45
C GLY A 176 -24.33 -0.62 14.83
N LEU A 177 -23.16 -0.16 14.33
CA LEU A 177 -22.73 1.22 14.57
C LEU A 177 -23.63 2.22 13.86
N PRO A 178 -24.04 3.32 14.50
CA PRO A 178 -24.74 4.42 13.83
C PRO A 178 -23.72 5.23 12.99
N VAL A 179 -23.53 4.84 11.74
CA VAL A 179 -22.51 5.39 10.82
C VAL A 179 -23.14 5.97 9.58
N GLN A 180 -22.64 7.12 9.15
CA GLN A 180 -22.83 7.66 7.80
C GLN A 180 -21.45 7.86 7.17
N VAL A 181 -21.17 7.17 6.08
CA VAL A 181 -19.96 7.42 5.32
C VAL A 181 -20.16 8.58 4.36
N VAL A 182 -19.38 9.65 4.55
CA VAL A 182 -19.29 10.80 3.63
C VAL A 182 -18.19 10.51 2.65
N ALA A 183 -18.56 10.14 1.42
CA ALA A 183 -17.62 9.72 0.38
C ALA A 183 -17.29 10.87 -0.59
N GLY A 184 -16.21 10.69 -1.39
CA GLY A 184 -15.80 11.63 -2.43
C GLY A 184 -14.42 12.24 -2.20
N TYR A 185 -13.81 11.99 -1.06
CA TYR A 185 -12.43 12.42 -0.81
C TYR A 185 -11.45 11.67 -1.74
N LYS A 186 -10.37 12.33 -2.13
CA LYS A 186 -9.39 11.75 -3.07
C LYS A 186 -8.17 11.14 -2.39
N GLY A 187 -8.26 10.91 -1.07
CA GLY A 187 -7.18 10.32 -0.26
C GLY A 187 -7.42 10.58 1.23
N THR A 188 -6.57 10.00 2.09
CA THR A 188 -6.69 10.16 3.55
C THR A 188 -6.25 11.55 4.04
N ALA A 189 -5.43 12.29 3.29
CA ALA A 189 -5.04 13.65 3.66
C ALA A 189 -6.24 14.62 3.67
N PRO A 190 -7.07 14.75 2.61
CA PRO A 190 -8.27 15.57 2.67
C PRO A 190 -9.30 15.07 3.69
N ILE A 191 -9.40 13.77 3.96
CA ILE A 191 -10.28 13.28 5.03
C ILE A 191 -9.82 13.81 6.41
N ARG A 192 -8.51 13.77 6.69
CA ARG A 192 -7.98 14.32 7.95
C ARG A 192 -8.30 15.79 8.12
N LEU A 193 -8.13 16.60 7.06
CA LEU A 193 -8.51 18.02 7.07
C LEU A 193 -10.01 18.21 7.33
N ALA A 194 -10.86 17.38 6.73
CA ALA A 194 -12.30 17.39 6.96
C ALA A 194 -12.66 17.02 8.41
N VAL A 195 -11.93 16.06 9.01
CA VAL A 195 -12.06 15.73 10.44
C VAL A 195 -11.60 16.91 11.30
N GLU A 196 -10.46 17.49 11.05
CA GLU A 196 -9.95 18.66 11.80
C GLU A 196 -10.86 19.89 11.65
N GLY A 197 -11.41 20.12 10.47
CA GLY A 197 -12.35 21.20 10.17
C GLY A 197 -13.79 20.97 10.66
N GLY A 198 -14.14 19.77 11.12
CA GLY A 198 -15.48 19.52 11.65
C GLY A 198 -16.52 19.09 10.64
N GLU A 199 -16.15 18.80 9.41
CA GLU A 199 -17.05 18.32 8.36
C GLU A 199 -17.49 16.87 8.62
N VAL A 200 -16.57 16.01 9.06
CA VAL A 200 -16.81 14.63 9.48
C VAL A 200 -16.20 14.38 10.86
N ASP A 201 -16.71 13.34 11.56
CA ASP A 201 -16.34 13.03 12.93
C ASP A 201 -15.10 12.16 13.06
N GLY A 202 -14.74 11.42 11.99
CA GLY A 202 -13.60 10.52 12.01
C GLY A 202 -13.35 9.82 10.69
N VAL A 203 -12.48 8.82 10.74
CA VAL A 203 -12.09 8.00 9.59
C VAL A 203 -11.70 6.59 10.06
N CYS A 204 -12.04 5.58 9.25
CA CYS A 204 -11.45 4.25 9.41
C CYS A 204 -10.29 4.10 8.43
N MET A 205 -9.06 3.94 8.97
CA MET A 205 -7.85 3.86 8.16
C MET A 205 -6.75 3.04 8.84
N ASP A 206 -5.69 2.76 8.11
CA ASP A 206 -4.53 2.01 8.59
C ASP A 206 -3.78 2.75 9.71
N TRP A 207 -3.45 2.03 10.79
CA TRP A 207 -2.74 2.57 11.95
C TRP A 207 -1.36 3.16 11.61
N ASN A 208 -0.62 2.48 10.74
CA ASN A 208 0.68 2.98 10.32
C ASN A 208 0.56 4.31 9.56
N SER A 209 -0.50 4.46 8.77
CA SER A 209 -0.82 5.74 8.10
C SER A 209 -1.19 6.83 9.10
N ILE A 210 -1.97 6.51 10.15
CA ILE A 210 -2.29 7.46 11.23
C ILE A 210 -1.00 7.93 11.91
N LYS A 211 -0.13 7.02 12.33
CA LYS A 211 1.15 7.36 12.96
C LYS A 211 2.03 8.25 12.09
N ALA A 212 2.11 7.94 10.80
CA ALA A 212 2.96 8.66 9.86
C ALA A 212 2.43 10.06 9.50
N THR A 213 1.12 10.22 9.44
CA THR A 213 0.52 11.41 8.83
C THR A 213 -0.38 12.22 9.76
N TRP A 214 -0.72 11.70 10.96
CA TRP A 214 -1.63 12.35 11.90
C TRP A 214 -1.14 12.33 13.36
N ARG A 215 0.16 12.11 13.53
CA ARG A 215 0.82 11.96 14.84
C ARG A 215 0.49 13.08 15.82
N LYS A 216 0.53 14.34 15.34
CA LYS A 216 0.26 15.51 16.17
C LYS A 216 -1.14 15.47 16.82
N ALA A 217 -2.17 15.10 16.06
CA ALA A 217 -3.55 15.01 16.55
C ALA A 217 -3.74 13.83 17.51
N LEU A 218 -3.01 12.73 17.33
CA LEU A 218 -2.97 11.63 18.31
C LEU A 218 -2.32 12.07 19.63
N ASP A 219 -1.15 12.71 19.56
CA ASP A 219 -0.38 13.10 20.75
C ASP A 219 -1.09 14.19 21.57
N SER A 220 -1.83 15.09 20.91
CA SER A 220 -2.67 16.10 21.58
C SER A 220 -3.99 15.53 22.14
N GLY A 221 -4.38 14.33 21.73
CA GLY A 221 -5.67 13.74 22.06
C GLY A 221 -6.86 14.35 21.32
N ASP A 222 -6.61 15.17 20.28
CA ASP A 222 -7.68 15.71 19.42
C ASP A 222 -8.36 14.63 18.59
N VAL A 223 -7.63 13.53 18.35
CA VAL A 223 -8.11 12.33 17.69
C VAL A 223 -7.73 11.10 18.53
N LYS A 224 -8.67 10.17 18.66
CA LYS A 224 -8.48 8.92 19.41
C LYS A 224 -8.85 7.72 18.54
N VAL A 225 -8.03 6.67 18.57
CA VAL A 225 -8.41 5.37 18.00
C VAL A 225 -9.45 4.73 18.93
N ILE A 226 -10.60 4.37 18.37
CA ILE A 226 -11.76 3.87 19.14
C ILE A 226 -11.90 2.35 19.01
N VAL A 227 -11.49 1.80 17.89
CA VAL A 227 -11.56 0.37 17.62
C VAL A 227 -10.40 -0.05 16.70
N GLN A 228 -9.80 -1.19 16.99
CA GLN A 228 -8.89 -1.87 16.07
C GLN A 228 -9.62 -3.02 15.37
N ILE A 229 -9.37 -3.17 14.07
CA ILE A 229 -10.01 -4.15 13.20
C ILE A 229 -8.92 -5.11 12.72
N THR A 230 -8.40 -5.88 13.67
CA THR A 230 -7.26 -6.79 13.51
C THR A 230 -7.63 -8.16 14.07
N PRO A 231 -6.99 -9.26 13.61
CA PRO A 231 -7.28 -10.60 14.12
C PRO A 231 -6.95 -10.80 15.61
N ARG A 232 -6.05 -9.97 16.15
CA ARG A 232 -5.58 -9.98 17.53
C ARG A 232 -5.19 -8.58 17.97
N ILE A 233 -5.18 -8.32 19.27
CA ILE A 233 -4.79 -7.04 19.85
C ILE A 233 -3.38 -6.66 19.38
N HIS A 234 -3.26 -5.45 18.83
CA HIS A 234 -1.98 -4.90 18.43
C HIS A 234 -1.23 -4.35 19.65
N PRO A 235 0.08 -4.65 19.83
CA PRO A 235 0.82 -4.24 21.04
C PRO A 235 0.81 -2.73 21.32
N GLU A 236 0.82 -1.89 20.30
CA GLU A 236 0.77 -0.42 20.44
C GLU A 236 -0.65 0.11 20.77
N MET A 237 -1.66 -0.75 20.79
CA MET A 237 -3.07 -0.40 21.01
C MET A 237 -3.74 -1.36 21.98
N SER A 238 -3.02 -1.77 23.05
CA SER A 238 -3.49 -2.76 24.03
C SER A 238 -4.84 -2.40 24.67
N ASP A 239 -5.14 -1.11 24.82
CA ASP A 239 -6.35 -0.59 25.45
C ASP A 239 -7.49 -0.33 24.46
N VAL A 240 -7.25 -0.54 23.15
CA VAL A 240 -8.26 -0.38 22.11
C VAL A 240 -8.93 -1.71 21.83
N PRO A 241 -10.28 -1.82 21.89
CA PRO A 241 -10.97 -3.09 21.72
C PRO A 241 -10.90 -3.61 20.29
N LEU A 242 -10.97 -4.94 20.13
CA LEU A 242 -11.12 -5.62 18.83
C LEU A 242 -12.56 -5.51 18.33
N ALA A 243 -12.75 -5.17 17.07
CA ALA A 243 -14.07 -5.11 16.44
C ALA A 243 -14.80 -6.47 16.51
N SER A 244 -14.09 -7.59 16.31
CA SER A 244 -14.68 -8.95 16.33
C SER A 244 -15.34 -9.33 17.64
N ASP A 245 -14.89 -8.77 18.78
CA ASP A 245 -15.44 -9.08 20.10
C ASP A 245 -16.84 -8.47 20.32
N PHE A 246 -17.18 -7.46 19.50
CA PHE A 246 -18.46 -6.75 19.55
C PHE A 246 -19.39 -7.13 18.39
N ALA A 247 -19.01 -8.05 17.53
CA ALA A 247 -19.86 -8.52 16.45
C ALA A 247 -21.10 -9.25 16.99
N LYS A 248 -22.28 -8.80 16.55
CA LYS A 248 -23.58 -9.29 17.07
C LYS A 248 -23.92 -10.70 16.63
N THR A 249 -23.37 -11.15 15.51
CA THR A 249 -23.67 -12.44 14.88
C THR A 249 -22.43 -13.14 14.37
N ALA A 250 -22.50 -14.45 14.16
CA ALA A 250 -21.44 -15.22 13.50
C ALA A 250 -21.16 -14.72 12.08
N GLU A 251 -22.20 -14.30 11.36
CA GLU A 251 -22.10 -13.68 10.03
C GLU A 251 -21.32 -12.36 10.09
N GLY A 252 -21.61 -11.49 11.06
CA GLY A 252 -20.86 -10.25 11.29
C GLY A 252 -19.38 -10.51 11.56
N LYS A 253 -19.04 -11.53 12.38
CA LYS A 253 -17.64 -11.96 12.61
C LYS A 253 -17.00 -12.43 11.29
N LYS A 254 -17.72 -13.25 10.51
CA LYS A 254 -17.23 -13.77 9.24
C LYS A 254 -16.99 -12.64 8.23
N LEU A 255 -17.88 -11.63 8.21
CA LEU A 255 -17.73 -10.48 7.33
C LEU A 255 -16.51 -9.64 7.70
N ILE A 256 -16.22 -9.42 8.99
CA ILE A 256 -14.98 -8.77 9.45
C ILE A 256 -13.76 -9.57 8.98
N GLN A 257 -13.78 -10.89 9.15
CA GLN A 257 -12.69 -11.79 8.73
C GLN A 257 -12.41 -11.63 7.23
N VAL A 258 -13.39 -11.93 6.38
CA VAL A 258 -13.22 -11.95 4.92
C VAL A 258 -13.08 -10.53 4.34
N GLY A 259 -13.89 -9.61 4.84
CA GLY A 259 -13.96 -8.24 4.31
C GLY A 259 -12.83 -7.33 4.78
N ILE A 260 -12.13 -7.65 5.87
CA ILE A 260 -11.07 -6.79 6.40
C ILE A 260 -9.77 -7.56 6.65
N TYR A 261 -9.78 -8.64 7.46
CA TYR A 261 -8.53 -9.32 7.85
C TYR A 261 -7.83 -10.01 6.67
N ASP A 262 -8.57 -10.81 5.89
CA ASP A 262 -8.00 -11.63 4.83
C ASP A 262 -7.34 -10.80 3.71
N ARG A 263 -7.75 -9.55 3.52
CA ARG A 263 -7.14 -8.63 2.54
C ARG A 263 -5.99 -7.78 3.10
N GLY A 264 -5.70 -7.89 4.40
CA GLY A 264 -4.66 -7.08 5.06
C GLY A 264 -3.27 -7.27 4.47
N THR A 265 -2.96 -8.46 3.93
CA THR A 265 -1.69 -8.78 3.27
C THR A 265 -1.49 -7.98 1.99
N ILE A 266 -2.55 -7.82 1.18
CA ILE A 266 -2.52 -7.11 -0.11
C ILE A 266 -2.94 -5.64 0.01
N PHE A 267 -2.83 -5.04 1.18
CA PHE A 267 -3.36 -3.71 1.45
C PHE A 267 -2.74 -2.63 0.57
N ARG A 268 -1.40 -2.60 0.46
CA ARG A 268 -0.64 -1.56 -0.25
C ARG A 268 0.36 -2.17 -1.24
N PRO A 269 -0.12 -2.92 -2.24
CA PRO A 269 0.77 -3.60 -3.17
C PRO A 269 1.43 -2.60 -4.14
N TYR A 270 2.66 -2.91 -4.53
CA TYR A 270 3.35 -2.31 -5.66
C TYR A 270 3.30 -3.29 -6.82
N LEU A 271 2.90 -2.81 -7.99
CA LEU A 271 2.49 -3.62 -9.13
C LEU A 271 3.07 -3.06 -10.42
N LEU A 272 3.28 -3.95 -11.40
CA LEU A 272 3.58 -3.58 -12.78
C LEU A 272 2.41 -3.96 -13.69
N PRO A 273 2.29 -3.34 -14.87
CA PRO A 273 1.32 -3.77 -15.87
C PRO A 273 1.55 -5.21 -16.31
N PRO A 274 0.52 -5.89 -16.83
CA PRO A 274 0.66 -7.23 -17.42
C PRO A 274 1.66 -7.23 -18.57
N GLY A 275 2.45 -8.31 -18.69
CA GLY A 275 3.34 -8.52 -19.84
C GLY A 275 4.70 -7.81 -19.75
N VAL A 276 5.06 -7.26 -18.59
CA VAL A 276 6.43 -6.78 -18.36
C VAL A 276 7.42 -7.94 -18.50
N PRO A 277 8.54 -7.78 -19.19
CA PRO A 277 9.56 -8.82 -19.30
C PRO A 277 9.99 -9.33 -17.92
N ARG A 278 10.02 -10.66 -17.76
CA ARG A 278 10.31 -11.32 -16.48
C ARG A 278 11.56 -10.82 -15.79
N GLU A 279 12.62 -10.57 -16.57
CA GLU A 279 13.88 -10.03 -16.06
C GLU A 279 13.70 -8.65 -15.41
N ARG A 280 12.93 -7.76 -16.05
CA ARG A 280 12.67 -6.41 -15.52
C ARG A 280 11.78 -6.46 -14.28
N ALA A 281 10.75 -7.30 -14.28
CA ALA A 281 9.92 -7.52 -13.09
C ALA A 281 10.77 -8.05 -11.93
N GLN A 282 11.67 -9.00 -12.19
CA GLN A 282 12.56 -9.54 -11.18
C GLN A 282 13.56 -8.50 -10.66
N THR A 283 14.12 -7.67 -11.53
CA THR A 283 14.99 -6.55 -11.14
C THR A 283 14.29 -5.61 -10.17
N LEU A 284 13.05 -5.23 -10.45
CA LEU A 284 12.27 -4.34 -9.58
C LEU A 284 11.84 -5.01 -8.27
N ARG A 285 11.54 -6.33 -8.26
CA ARG A 285 11.28 -7.11 -7.04
C ARG A 285 12.49 -7.14 -6.12
N VAL A 286 13.67 -7.40 -6.68
CA VAL A 286 14.93 -7.39 -5.92
C VAL A 286 15.20 -5.98 -5.38
N ALA A 287 15.13 -4.96 -6.23
CA ALA A 287 15.38 -3.58 -5.82
C ALA A 287 14.41 -3.13 -4.70
N PHE A 288 13.14 -3.47 -4.80
CA PHE A 288 12.15 -3.19 -3.76
C PHE A 288 12.48 -3.90 -2.44
N THR A 289 12.79 -5.19 -2.50
CA THR A 289 13.13 -6.00 -1.32
C THR A 289 14.39 -5.48 -0.64
N GLU A 290 15.44 -5.17 -1.40
CA GLU A 290 16.68 -4.62 -0.84
C GLU A 290 16.49 -3.21 -0.26
N THR A 291 15.62 -2.40 -0.86
CA THR A 291 15.23 -1.10 -0.30
C THR A 291 14.61 -1.25 1.08
N LEU A 292 13.70 -2.20 1.26
CA LEU A 292 13.01 -2.40 2.54
C LEU A 292 13.91 -2.97 3.65
N LYS A 293 15.11 -3.45 3.31
CA LYS A 293 16.14 -3.91 4.26
C LYS A 293 17.25 -2.89 4.49
N ASP A 294 17.33 -1.86 3.66
CA ASP A 294 18.40 -0.86 3.68
C ASP A 294 18.38 -0.05 4.98
N ALA A 295 19.54 0.05 5.64
CA ALA A 295 19.65 0.71 6.94
C ALA A 295 19.32 2.21 6.88
N GLU A 296 19.68 2.89 5.79
CA GLU A 296 19.38 4.31 5.59
C GLU A 296 17.89 4.52 5.34
N PHE A 297 17.28 3.66 4.49
CA PHE A 297 15.82 3.65 4.30
C PHE A 297 15.07 3.39 5.60
N LEU A 298 15.48 2.38 6.39
CA LEU A 298 14.83 2.06 7.67
C LEU A 298 14.97 3.19 8.68
N SER A 299 16.13 3.89 8.69
CA SER A 299 16.32 5.09 9.51
C SER A 299 15.39 6.23 9.09
N ASP A 300 15.26 6.47 7.78
CA ASP A 300 14.36 7.50 7.22
C ASP A 300 12.87 7.14 7.45
N ALA A 301 12.51 5.89 7.27
CA ALA A 301 11.18 5.35 7.57
C ALA A 301 10.83 5.57 9.05
N LYS A 302 11.74 5.25 9.98
CA LYS A 302 11.55 5.46 11.42
C LYS A 302 11.34 6.94 11.76
N LYS A 303 12.12 7.85 11.19
CA LYS A 303 11.96 9.31 11.38
C LYS A 303 10.58 9.80 10.89
N SER A 304 10.05 9.16 9.85
CA SER A 304 8.75 9.45 9.27
C SER A 304 7.60 8.64 9.89
N ASN A 305 7.85 7.89 10.97
CA ASN A 305 6.90 6.97 11.62
C ASN A 305 6.29 5.93 10.66
N LEU A 306 7.01 5.56 9.61
CA LEU A 306 6.61 4.48 8.72
C LEU A 306 7.03 3.14 9.31
N VAL A 307 6.10 2.21 9.43
CA VAL A 307 6.37 0.83 9.85
C VAL A 307 6.63 -0.03 8.63
N ILE A 308 7.74 -0.75 8.65
CA ILE A 308 8.11 -1.68 7.58
C ILE A 308 7.91 -3.11 8.08
N ASP A 309 6.93 -3.79 7.48
CA ASP A 309 6.61 -5.21 7.66
C ASP A 309 6.38 -5.79 6.26
N ALA A 310 7.50 -6.03 5.58
CA ALA A 310 7.55 -6.33 4.17
C ALA A 310 6.79 -7.61 3.80
N VAL A 311 5.96 -7.51 2.76
CA VAL A 311 5.29 -8.66 2.14
C VAL A 311 5.92 -8.89 0.77
N PRO A 312 6.57 -10.05 0.57
CA PRO A 312 7.18 -10.36 -0.73
C PRO A 312 6.13 -10.67 -1.79
N ALA A 313 6.52 -10.52 -3.07
CA ALA A 313 5.61 -10.67 -4.20
C ALA A 313 4.88 -12.03 -4.30
N ASN A 314 5.51 -13.10 -3.80
CA ASN A 314 4.93 -14.45 -3.82
C ASN A 314 3.86 -14.69 -2.74
N GLU A 315 3.69 -13.77 -1.80
CA GLU A 315 2.60 -13.79 -0.81
C GLU A 315 1.40 -12.92 -1.23
N LEU A 316 1.55 -12.13 -2.31
CA LEU A 316 0.52 -11.26 -2.86
C LEU A 316 -0.22 -11.93 -4.02
#